data_dd3f4fed530aab528f9dd83e3f1b4159
#
_entry.id   dd3f4fed530aab528f9dd83e3f1b4159
#
_cell.length_a   1.000
_cell.length_b   1.000
_cell.length_c   1.000
_cell.angle_alpha   90.00
_cell.angle_beta   90.00
_cell.angle_gamma   90.00
#
_symmetry.space_group_name_H-M   'P 1'
#
loop_
_entity.id
_entity.type
_entity.pdbx_description
1 polymer ?
#
loop_
_entity_poly.entity_id
_entity_poly.type
_entity_poly.pdbx_seq_one_letter_code
_entity_poly.pdbx_strand_id
1 'polypeptide(L)' 'MNLSKTQEDAIRIMKAHDNTLVKRDGFWTYENCEFHEYRNGNDLLKIPIYSCRVTTLRVLARRNVITLNEDKGICKLN' A
#
# COMPACT_ATOMS: atom_id res chain seq x y z
N MET A 1 -12.96 -6.79 -15.97
CA MET A 1 -12.31 -7.28 -14.73
C MET A 1 -12.99 -6.61 -13.54
N ASN A 2 -13.54 -7.41 -12.63
CA ASN A 2 -14.19 -6.87 -11.44
C ASN A 2 -13.17 -6.77 -10.30
N LEU A 3 -12.85 -5.54 -9.93
CA LEU A 3 -11.98 -5.25 -8.81
C LEU A 3 -12.80 -4.82 -7.61
N SER A 4 -12.37 -5.21 -6.42
CA SER A 4 -12.98 -4.70 -5.19
C SER A 4 -12.61 -3.21 -5.03
N LYS A 5 -13.37 -2.51 -4.20
CA LYS A 5 -13.07 -1.10 -3.93
C LYS A 5 -11.64 -0.93 -3.37
N THR A 6 -11.22 -1.82 -2.49
CA THR A 6 -9.86 -1.79 -1.93
C THR A 6 -8.81 -1.93 -3.03
N GLN A 7 -9.05 -2.82 -4.00
CA GLN A 7 -8.13 -3.01 -5.12
C GLN A 7 -8.12 -1.78 -6.04
N GLU A 8 -9.28 -1.22 -6.34
CA GLU A 8 -9.38 0.00 -7.15
C GLU A 8 -8.69 1.18 -6.47
N ASP A 9 -8.87 1.32 -5.16
CA ASP A 9 -8.22 2.39 -4.40
C ASP A 9 -6.70 2.25 -4.44
N ALA A 10 -6.18 1.04 -4.33
CA ALA A 10 -4.74 0.80 -4.41
C ALA A 10 -4.19 1.24 -5.76
N ILE A 11 -4.86 0.89 -6.84
CA ILE A 11 -4.45 1.30 -8.20
C ILE A 11 -4.50 2.81 -8.34
N ARG A 12 -5.57 3.44 -7.85
CA ARG A 12 -5.74 4.89 -7.92
C ARG A 12 -4.63 5.62 -7.18
N ILE A 13 -4.29 5.14 -6.00
CA ILE A 13 -3.22 5.73 -5.18
C ILE A 13 -1.86 5.53 -5.88
N MET A 14 -1.62 4.35 -6.45
CA MET A 14 -0.37 4.11 -7.19
C MET A 14 -0.23 5.09 -8.36
N LYS A 15 -1.29 5.29 -9.13
CA LYS A 15 -1.27 6.23 -10.27
C LYS A 15 -0.98 7.66 -9.84
N ALA A 16 -1.41 8.05 -8.65
CA ALA A 16 -1.16 9.39 -8.11
C ALA A 16 0.26 9.54 -7.54
N HIS A 17 0.99 8.43 -7.33
CA HIS A 17 2.29 8.43 -6.64
C HIS A 17 3.32 7.60 -7.41
N ASP A 18 3.61 7.98 -8.65
CA ASP A 18 4.64 7.37 -9.50
C ASP A 18 4.42 5.87 -9.75
N ASN A 19 3.17 5.42 -9.78
CA ASN A 19 2.81 4.02 -10.03
C ASN A 19 3.48 3.04 -9.05
N THR A 20 3.79 3.50 -7.85
CA THR A 20 4.60 2.74 -6.90
C THR A 20 4.00 2.76 -5.50
N LEU A 21 4.05 1.62 -4.83
CA LEU A 21 3.85 1.53 -3.38
C LEU A 21 5.08 0.90 -2.75
N VAL A 22 5.36 1.27 -1.52
CA VAL A 22 6.50 0.76 -0.77
C VAL A 22 6.05 0.32 0.63
N LYS A 23 6.79 -0.62 1.20
CA LYS A 23 6.53 -1.08 2.57
C LYS A 23 7.30 -0.19 3.54
N ARG A 24 6.56 0.48 4.43
CA ARG A 24 7.14 1.35 5.46
C ARG A 24 6.55 0.96 6.81
N ASP A 25 7.41 0.59 7.74
CA ASP A 25 7.01 0.22 9.11
C ASP A 25 5.89 -0.84 9.14
N GLY A 26 5.95 -1.79 8.21
CA GLY A 26 4.96 -2.85 8.11
C GLY A 26 3.72 -2.50 7.30
N PHE A 27 3.62 -1.27 6.80
CA PHE A 27 2.48 -0.82 5.99
C PHE A 27 2.88 -0.64 4.53
N TRP A 28 2.01 -1.06 3.61
CA TRP A 28 2.18 -0.78 2.19
C TRP A 28 1.49 0.54 1.86
N THR A 29 2.27 1.54 1.52
CA THR A 29 1.78 2.89 1.27
C THR A 29 2.66 3.56 0.20
N TYR A 30 2.29 4.76 -0.24
CA TYR A 30 3.11 5.48 -1.19
C TYR A 30 4.30 6.14 -0.50
N GLU A 31 5.36 6.37 -1.27
CA GLU A 31 6.55 7.06 -0.77
C GLU A 31 6.19 8.47 -0.32
N ASN A 32 6.76 8.91 0.78
CA ASN A 32 6.48 10.22 1.40
C ASN A 32 5.07 10.35 1.99
N CYS A 33 4.37 9.23 2.20
CA CYS A 33 3.07 9.28 2.87
C CYS A 33 3.22 9.80 4.29
N GLU A 34 2.32 10.69 4.70
CA GLU A 34 2.29 11.18 6.06
C GLU A 34 1.75 10.12 6.99
N PHE A 35 2.29 10.07 8.21
CA PHE A 35 1.84 9.19 9.27
C PHE A 35 1.19 10.01 10.36
N HIS A 36 0.06 9.53 10.87
CA HIS A 36 -0.59 10.11 12.03
C HIS A 36 -0.16 9.37 13.28
N GLU A 37 0.03 10.12 14.35
CA GLU A 37 0.36 9.56 15.64
C GLU A 37 -0.92 9.37 16.46
N TYR A 38 -1.10 8.17 16.99
CA TYR A 38 -2.20 7.82 17.87
C TYR A 38 -1.65 7.39 19.21
N ARG A 39 -2.24 7.90 20.29
CA ARG A 39 -1.88 7.45 21.62
C ARG A 39 -2.89 6.42 22.09
N ASN A 40 -2.39 5.22 22.41
CA ASN A 40 -3.18 4.11 22.93
C ASN A 40 -2.61 3.73 24.30
N GLY A 41 -3.19 4.30 25.37
CA GLY A 41 -2.62 4.16 26.69
C GLY A 41 -1.25 4.85 26.79
N ASN A 42 -0.22 4.08 27.10
CA ASN A 42 1.17 4.57 27.16
C ASN A 42 1.93 4.38 25.86
N ASP A 43 1.29 3.77 24.84
CA ASP A 43 1.91 3.50 23.58
C ASP A 43 1.62 4.59 22.56
N LEU A 44 2.63 4.96 21.78
CA LEU A 44 2.50 5.89 20.68
C LEU A 44 2.56 5.09 19.39
N LEU A 45 1.48 5.10 18.61
CA LEU A 45 1.37 4.40 17.34
C LEU A 45 1.43 5.39 16.20
N LYS A 46 2.19 5.05 15.16
CA LYS A 46 2.24 5.81 13.91
C LYS A 46 1.59 5.00 12.81
N ILE A 47 0.56 5.55 12.20
CA ILE A 47 -0.20 4.88 11.15
C ILE A 47 -0.25 5.81 9.93
N PRO A 48 0.09 5.30 8.72
CA PRO A 48 0.03 6.13 7.52
C PRO A 48 -1.42 6.53 7.21
N ILE A 49 -1.60 7.69 6.60
CA ILE A 49 -2.94 8.16 6.22
C ILE A 49 -3.57 7.29 5.15
N TYR A 50 -2.76 6.57 4.37
CA TYR A 50 -3.22 5.54 3.45
C TYR A 50 -2.32 4.31 3.60
N SER A 51 -2.93 3.15 3.61
CA SER A 51 -2.20 1.89 3.51
C SER A 51 -3.13 0.83 2.95
N CYS A 52 -2.53 -0.21 2.37
CA CYS A 52 -3.28 -1.39 1.98
C CYS A 52 -2.58 -2.63 2.53
N ARG A 53 -3.32 -3.73 2.55
CA ARG A 53 -2.78 -5.00 3.01
C ARG A 53 -2.03 -5.69 1.88
N VAL A 54 -1.01 -6.47 2.22
CA VAL A 54 -0.26 -7.24 1.23
C VAL A 54 -1.16 -8.24 0.49
N THR A 55 -2.22 -8.74 1.13
CA THR A 55 -3.17 -9.64 0.48
C THR A 55 -3.84 -8.98 -0.72
N THR A 56 -4.17 -7.70 -0.62
CA THR A 56 -4.72 -6.93 -1.75
C THR A 56 -3.72 -6.88 -2.90
N LEU A 57 -2.47 -6.60 -2.60
CA LEU A 57 -1.41 -6.52 -3.60
C LEU A 57 -1.12 -7.88 -4.23
N ARG A 58 -1.16 -8.95 -3.46
CA ARG A 58 -0.97 -10.30 -3.99
C ARG A 58 -2.04 -10.67 -5.01
N VAL A 59 -3.29 -10.29 -4.77
CA VAL A 59 -4.37 -10.52 -5.73
C VAL A 59 -4.11 -9.75 -7.02
N LEU A 60 -3.74 -8.48 -6.93
CA LEU A 60 -3.44 -7.67 -8.10
C LEU A 60 -2.23 -8.21 -8.87
N ALA A 61 -1.22 -8.70 -8.17
CA ALA A 61 -0.04 -9.31 -8.80
C ALA A 61 -0.41 -10.57 -9.58
N ARG A 62 -1.27 -11.41 -9.02
CA ARG A 62 -1.75 -12.62 -9.71
C ARG A 62 -2.53 -12.29 -10.98
N ARG A 63 -3.16 -11.13 -11.04
CA ARG A 63 -3.89 -10.66 -12.23
C ARG A 63 -3.00 -9.87 -13.19
N ASN A 64 -1.69 -9.81 -12.93
CA ASN A 64 -0.72 -9.08 -13.74
C ASN A 64 -0.99 -7.57 -13.82
N VAL A 65 -1.71 -7.03 -12.85
CA VAL A 65 -1.96 -5.58 -12.76
C VAL A 65 -0.75 -4.86 -12.20
N ILE A 66 -0.04 -5.51 -11.29
CA ILE A 66 1.14 -4.97 -10.62
C ILE A 66 2.25 -6.00 -10.58
N THR A 67 3.47 -5.53 -10.34
CA THR A 67 4.62 -6.37 -10.02
C THR A 67 4.97 -6.13 -8.55
N LEU A 68 4.85 -7.18 -7.75
CA LEU A 68 5.05 -7.13 -6.31
C LEU A 68 6.37 -7.80 -5.93
N ASN A 69 7.25 -7.06 -5.24
CA ASN A 69 8.48 -7.61 -4.68
C ASN A 69 8.44 -7.44 -3.16
N GLU A 70 7.97 -8.47 -2.47
CA GLU A 70 7.83 -8.43 -1.01
C GLU A 70 9.19 -8.37 -0.30
N ASP A 71 10.22 -8.98 -0.87
CA ASP A 71 11.56 -8.99 -0.26
C ASP A 71 12.16 -7.59 -0.20
N LYS A 72 11.96 -6.81 -1.25
CA LYS A 72 12.45 -5.43 -1.30
C LYS A 72 11.44 -4.43 -0.77
N GLY A 73 10.22 -4.87 -0.50
CA GLY A 73 9.19 -3.97 -0.01
C GLY A 73 8.78 -2.93 -1.03
N ILE A 74 8.68 -3.32 -2.30
CA ILE A 74 8.30 -2.40 -3.38
C ILE A 74 7.29 -3.08 -4.30
N CYS A 75 6.37 -2.28 -4.82
CA CYS A 75 5.32 -2.73 -5.71
C CYS A 75 5.11 -1.67 -6.79
N LYS A 76 5.03 -2.08 -8.03
CA LYS A 76 4.86 -1.15 -9.16
C LYS A 76 3.69 -1.56 -10.03
N LEU A 77 2.96 -0.56 -10.51
CA LEU A 77 1.90 -0.75 -11.48
C LEU A 77 2.51 -1.13 -12.84
N ASN A 78 1.99 -2.18 -13.44
CA ASN A 78 2.46 -2.63 -14.76
C ASN A 78 1.97 -1.73 -15.89
#